data_b6a96952cc7934ebe900138516d86046
#
_entry.id   b6a96952cc7934ebe900138516d86046
#
_cell.length_a   1.000
_cell.length_b   1.000
_cell.length_c   1.000
_cell.angle_alpha   90.00
_cell.angle_beta   90.00
_cell.angle_gamma   90.00
#
_symmetry.space_group_name_H-M   'P 1'
#
loop_
_entity.id
_entity.type
_entity.pdbx_description
1 polymer ?
#
loop_
_entity_poly.entity_id
_entity_poly.type
_entity_poly.pdbx_seq_one_letter_code
_entity_poly.pdbx_strand_id
1 'polypeptide(L)'
;MKRVGLLVGREKTFPEAIINQVNERGRGDVVAEYLKLDGVRYDDPPRYDLVIDRISHEVPFYRATLKRMALEGTKVINNPFWWSADDKFFNYSLGKKLGVAIPKTVLLPQKDYIEGIVSESLRNLAFPIDWQGIVDYVGLPAFLKPFDGGGWKNVSKINSLEELWTEYDKTNTLCMTLQESIEFEQFVRCYCVGQQEVMIMAYDPRKPYLSGEQYVHNPNYLAPALSERVANDVRTLCTALG
;
A
#
# COMPACT_ATOMS: atom_id res chain seq x y z
N MET A 1 -1.60 12.88 -30.21
CA MET A 1 -0.53 12.09 -29.55
C MET A 1 -0.81 12.11 -28.04
N LYS A 2 -1.01 10.95 -27.43
CA LYS A 2 -1.22 10.80 -25.99
C LYS A 2 0.12 10.62 -25.28
N ARG A 3 0.29 11.22 -24.12
CA ARG A 3 1.54 11.14 -23.35
C ARG A 3 1.33 10.44 -22.02
N VAL A 4 2.18 9.46 -21.74
CA VAL A 4 2.20 8.67 -20.50
C VAL A 4 3.48 8.98 -19.75
N GLY A 5 3.37 9.54 -18.56
CA GLY A 5 4.50 9.81 -17.68
C GLY A 5 4.70 8.68 -16.66
N LEU A 6 5.94 8.23 -16.46
CA LEU A 6 6.29 7.29 -15.40
C LEU A 6 7.03 8.04 -14.28
N LEU A 7 6.42 8.08 -13.11
CA LEU A 7 7.00 8.60 -11.88
C LEU A 7 7.39 7.43 -10.98
N VAL A 8 8.68 7.11 -10.97
CA VAL A 8 9.21 5.87 -10.39
C VAL A 8 10.36 6.13 -9.43
N GLY A 9 10.59 5.19 -8.52
CA GLY A 9 11.66 5.24 -7.55
C GLY A 9 12.86 4.38 -7.94
N ARG A 10 13.14 3.36 -7.11
CA ARG A 10 14.33 2.50 -7.22
C ARG A 10 14.16 1.34 -8.22
N GLU A 11 13.02 1.24 -8.85
CA GLU A 11 12.71 0.18 -9.80
C GLU A 11 13.59 0.29 -11.06
N LYS A 12 14.11 -0.84 -11.54
CA LYS A 12 15.02 -0.85 -12.70
C LYS A 12 14.39 -1.49 -13.93
N THR A 13 13.62 -2.55 -13.77
CA THR A 13 13.13 -3.37 -14.88
C THR A 13 11.74 -2.98 -15.38
N PHE A 14 10.80 -2.75 -14.46
CA PHE A 14 9.42 -2.41 -14.80
C PHE A 14 9.30 -1.11 -15.60
N PRO A 15 9.95 0.02 -15.21
CA PRO A 15 9.79 1.28 -15.94
C PRO A 15 10.25 1.19 -17.39
N GLU A 16 11.41 0.60 -17.65
CA GLU A 16 11.94 0.43 -19.00
C GLU A 16 11.05 -0.50 -19.83
N ALA A 17 10.59 -1.61 -19.26
CA ALA A 17 9.72 -2.54 -19.94
C ALA A 17 8.39 -1.89 -20.36
N ILE A 18 7.75 -1.11 -19.49
CA ILE A 18 6.47 -0.44 -19.81
C ILE A 18 6.67 0.67 -20.85
N ILE A 19 7.73 1.47 -20.75
CA ILE A 19 8.05 2.52 -21.73
C ILE A 19 8.24 1.89 -23.12
N ASN A 20 9.06 0.83 -23.21
CA ASN A 20 9.33 0.17 -24.47
C ASN A 20 8.04 -0.43 -25.08
N GLN A 21 7.24 -1.15 -24.28
CA GLN A 21 6.00 -1.76 -24.75
C GLN A 21 4.96 -0.72 -25.19
N VAL A 22 4.82 0.38 -24.44
CA VAL A 22 3.88 1.45 -24.83
C VAL A 22 4.34 2.13 -26.11
N ASN A 23 5.63 2.44 -26.24
CA ASN A 23 6.14 3.15 -27.42
C ASN A 23 6.09 2.27 -28.67
N GLU A 24 6.41 0.98 -28.54
CA GLU A 24 6.30 0.01 -29.63
C GLU A 24 4.87 -0.14 -30.13
N ARG A 25 3.93 -0.38 -29.22
CA ARG A 25 2.51 -0.59 -29.55
C ARG A 25 1.79 0.69 -29.92
N GLY A 26 2.19 1.82 -29.34
CA GLY A 26 1.61 3.14 -29.58
C GLY A 26 1.88 3.74 -30.95
N ARG A 27 2.90 3.24 -31.66
CA ARG A 27 3.29 3.66 -33.04
C ARG A 27 3.31 5.18 -33.24
N GLY A 28 3.68 5.91 -32.17
CA GLY A 28 3.71 7.38 -32.17
C GLY A 28 2.39 8.08 -31.77
N ASP A 29 1.26 7.39 -31.73
CA ASP A 29 0.01 7.94 -31.23
C ASP A 29 -0.03 8.03 -29.71
N VAL A 30 0.68 7.12 -29.04
CA VAL A 30 0.90 7.10 -27.59
C VAL A 30 2.40 7.02 -27.31
N VAL A 31 2.91 7.91 -26.47
CA VAL A 31 4.32 7.96 -26.08
C VAL A 31 4.44 7.88 -24.56
N ALA A 32 5.26 6.97 -24.07
CA ALA A 32 5.63 6.84 -22.67
C ALA A 32 7.07 7.28 -22.43
N GLU A 33 7.28 7.98 -21.32
CA GLU A 33 8.59 8.47 -20.91
C GLU A 33 8.68 8.64 -19.40
N TYR A 34 9.90 8.79 -18.88
CA TYR A 34 10.08 9.17 -17.47
C TYR A 34 9.56 10.60 -17.25
N LEU A 35 8.70 10.77 -16.27
CA LEU A 35 8.24 12.08 -15.82
C LEU A 35 9.40 12.80 -15.11
N LYS A 36 9.83 13.93 -15.66
CA LYS A 36 10.82 14.82 -15.05
C LYS A 36 10.15 16.08 -14.52
N LEU A 37 10.42 16.39 -13.26
CA LEU A 37 9.85 17.51 -12.53
C LEU A 37 10.96 18.38 -11.97
N ASP A 38 10.80 19.69 -12.09
CA ASP A 38 11.50 20.73 -11.36
C ASP A 38 10.48 21.51 -10.49
N GLY A 39 10.68 22.80 -10.26
CA GLY A 39 9.68 23.62 -9.58
C GLY A 39 8.37 23.64 -10.36
N VAL A 40 7.25 23.26 -9.73
CA VAL A 40 5.93 23.15 -10.34
C VAL A 40 5.07 24.35 -9.97
N ARG A 41 4.61 25.11 -10.96
CA ARG A 41 3.67 26.21 -10.75
C ARG A 41 2.23 25.69 -10.80
N TYR A 42 1.34 26.32 -10.04
CA TYR A 42 -0.06 25.88 -9.96
C TYR A 42 -0.81 26.05 -11.30
N ASP A 43 -0.35 26.97 -12.18
CA ASP A 43 -0.92 27.31 -13.48
C ASP A 43 -0.19 26.63 -14.67
N ASP A 44 0.79 25.77 -14.43
CA ASP A 44 1.45 25.01 -15.50
C ASP A 44 0.42 24.14 -16.24
N PRO A 45 0.38 24.14 -17.57
CA PRO A 45 -0.56 23.30 -18.31
C PRO A 45 -0.26 21.81 -18.12
N PRO A 46 -1.28 20.95 -18.19
CA PRO A 46 -1.07 19.50 -18.10
C PRO A 46 -0.22 19.02 -19.28
N ARG A 47 0.84 18.26 -18.98
CA ARG A 47 1.78 17.73 -19.98
C ARG A 47 1.52 16.28 -20.35
N TYR A 48 0.75 15.57 -19.52
CA TYR A 48 0.51 14.15 -19.63
C TYR A 48 -0.99 13.84 -19.56
N ASP A 49 -1.43 12.90 -20.38
CA ASP A 49 -2.80 12.35 -20.32
C ASP A 49 -2.92 11.32 -19.18
N LEU A 50 -1.83 10.59 -18.93
CA LEU A 50 -1.74 9.57 -17.89
C LEU A 50 -0.40 9.65 -17.18
N VAL A 51 -0.40 9.48 -15.87
CA VAL A 51 0.81 9.26 -15.07
C VAL A 51 0.69 7.94 -14.29
N ILE A 52 1.72 7.12 -14.37
CA ILE A 52 1.87 5.92 -13.54
C ILE A 52 2.79 6.29 -12.37
N ASP A 53 2.20 6.29 -11.18
CA ASP A 53 2.90 6.64 -9.93
C ASP A 53 3.34 5.37 -9.17
N ARG A 54 4.63 5.35 -8.82
CA ARG A 54 5.24 4.27 -8.07
C ARG A 54 6.06 4.74 -6.86
N ILE A 55 6.08 6.06 -6.58
CA ILE A 55 7.00 6.63 -5.58
C ILE A 55 6.43 7.80 -4.76
N SER A 56 5.30 8.38 -5.15
CA SER A 56 4.81 9.61 -4.50
C SER A 56 4.48 9.42 -3.02
N HIS A 57 4.26 8.21 -2.58
CA HIS A 57 4.06 7.87 -1.18
C HIS A 57 5.28 8.16 -0.29
N GLU A 58 6.51 8.09 -0.86
CA GLU A 58 7.74 8.43 -0.16
C GLU A 58 8.13 9.91 -0.29
N VAL A 59 7.59 10.63 -1.31
CA VAL A 59 8.07 11.97 -1.68
C VAL A 59 6.91 12.98 -1.74
N PRO A 60 6.72 13.80 -0.70
CA PRO A 60 5.61 14.77 -0.62
C PRO A 60 5.52 15.72 -1.81
N PHE A 61 6.66 16.15 -2.38
CA PHE A 61 6.69 16.98 -3.58
C PHE A 61 5.99 16.30 -4.77
N TYR A 62 6.28 15.03 -5.01
CA TYR A 62 5.64 14.26 -6.07
C TYR A 62 4.14 14.10 -5.81
N ARG A 63 3.76 13.80 -4.56
CA ARG A 63 2.36 13.66 -4.18
C ARG A 63 1.55 14.92 -4.42
N ALA A 64 2.08 16.08 -4.00
CA ALA A 64 1.43 17.36 -4.22
C ALA A 64 1.27 17.66 -5.73
N THR A 65 2.32 17.39 -6.50
CA THR A 65 2.30 17.56 -7.96
C THR A 65 1.25 16.67 -8.62
N LEU A 66 1.18 15.39 -8.27
CA LEU A 66 0.21 14.46 -8.84
C LEU A 66 -1.24 14.82 -8.51
N LYS A 67 -1.51 15.30 -7.29
CA LYS A 67 -2.84 15.80 -6.92
C LYS A 67 -3.25 17.00 -7.79
N ARG A 68 -2.32 17.93 -8.02
CA ARG A 68 -2.56 19.03 -8.94
C ARG A 68 -2.81 18.53 -10.36
N MET A 69 -1.96 17.67 -10.90
CA MET A 69 -2.12 17.12 -12.24
C MET A 69 -3.47 16.41 -12.42
N ALA A 70 -3.93 15.68 -11.39
CA ALA A 70 -5.24 15.02 -11.40
C ALA A 70 -6.40 16.04 -11.44
N LEU A 71 -6.28 17.18 -10.74
CA LEU A 71 -7.26 18.27 -10.82
C LEU A 71 -7.34 18.85 -12.23
N GLU A 72 -6.23 18.91 -12.94
CA GLU A 72 -6.15 19.41 -14.33
C GLU A 72 -6.52 18.35 -15.38
N GLY A 73 -7.01 17.19 -14.96
CA GLY A 73 -7.54 16.15 -15.84
C GLY A 73 -6.54 15.07 -16.26
N THR A 74 -5.29 15.09 -15.79
CA THR A 74 -4.36 13.97 -15.96
C THR A 74 -4.86 12.77 -15.17
N LYS A 75 -5.02 11.61 -15.80
CA LYS A 75 -5.31 10.37 -15.09
C LYS A 75 -4.06 9.92 -14.34
N VAL A 76 -4.16 9.69 -13.04
CA VAL A 76 -3.04 9.19 -12.23
C VAL A 76 -3.35 7.79 -11.71
N ILE A 77 -2.49 6.85 -12.01
CA ILE A 77 -2.50 5.48 -11.48
C ILE A 77 -1.29 5.35 -10.50
N ASN A 78 -1.47 5.07 -9.23
CA ASN A 78 -2.71 4.96 -8.45
C ASN A 78 -3.27 6.34 -8.09
N ASN A 79 -4.53 6.38 -7.62
CA ASN A 79 -5.21 7.62 -7.25
C ASN A 79 -4.45 8.36 -6.12
N PRO A 80 -3.95 9.59 -6.35
CA PRO A 80 -3.09 10.27 -5.39
C PRO A 80 -3.83 10.82 -4.17
N PHE A 81 -5.17 10.86 -4.19
CA PHE A 81 -5.98 11.33 -3.06
C PHE A 81 -6.20 10.26 -2.02
N TRP A 82 -6.24 8.99 -2.41
CA TRP A 82 -6.51 7.89 -1.51
C TRP A 82 -5.31 7.50 -0.64
N TRP A 83 -4.09 7.78 -1.07
CA TRP A 83 -2.86 7.33 -0.40
C TRP A 83 -2.86 5.82 -0.09
N SER A 84 -3.49 5.04 -0.94
CA SER A 84 -3.81 3.64 -0.68
C SER A 84 -2.61 2.71 -0.65
N ALA A 85 -1.52 3.08 -1.32
CA ALA A 85 -0.36 2.20 -1.44
C ALA A 85 0.30 1.90 -0.08
N ASP A 86 0.25 2.83 0.87
CA ASP A 86 0.94 2.71 2.15
C ASP A 86 0.03 2.69 3.36
N ASP A 87 -1.17 3.27 3.30
CA ASP A 87 -2.11 3.28 4.41
C ASP A 87 -2.80 1.92 4.57
N LYS A 88 -2.15 1.05 5.35
CA LYS A 88 -2.67 -0.31 5.62
C LYS A 88 -4.01 -0.28 6.36
N PHE A 89 -4.19 0.65 7.29
CA PHE A 89 -5.42 0.71 8.08
C PHE A 89 -6.61 1.14 7.23
N PHE A 90 -6.41 2.13 6.33
CA PHE A 90 -7.39 2.51 5.34
C PHE A 90 -7.74 1.32 4.42
N ASN A 91 -6.72 0.63 3.89
CA ASN A 91 -6.93 -0.52 3.00
C ASN A 91 -7.72 -1.65 3.67
N TYR A 92 -7.42 -1.96 4.94
CA TYR A 92 -8.16 -2.97 5.70
C TYR A 92 -9.60 -2.53 5.99
N SER A 93 -9.80 -1.26 6.33
CA SER A 93 -11.12 -0.69 6.56
C SER A 93 -11.99 -0.72 5.30
N LEU A 94 -11.41 -0.37 4.15
CA LEU A 94 -12.06 -0.47 2.84
C LEU A 94 -12.39 -1.93 2.50
N GLY A 95 -11.43 -2.83 2.64
CA GLY A 95 -11.64 -4.26 2.38
C GLY A 95 -12.79 -4.83 3.21
N LYS A 96 -12.82 -4.53 4.50
CA LYS A 96 -13.93 -4.93 5.39
C LYS A 96 -15.28 -4.36 4.93
N LYS A 97 -15.32 -3.08 4.56
CA LYS A 97 -16.53 -2.41 4.05
C LYS A 97 -17.06 -3.07 2.77
N LEU A 98 -16.16 -3.56 1.92
CA LEU A 98 -16.47 -4.23 0.66
C LEU A 98 -16.76 -5.73 0.80
N GLY A 99 -16.72 -6.28 2.01
CA GLY A 99 -16.98 -7.69 2.28
C GLY A 99 -15.79 -8.62 2.02
N VAL A 100 -14.60 -8.07 1.77
CA VAL A 100 -13.36 -8.86 1.67
C VAL A 100 -12.91 -9.27 3.07
N ALA A 101 -12.50 -10.52 3.24
CA ALA A 101 -12.03 -11.03 4.51
C ALA A 101 -10.70 -10.34 4.91
N ILE A 102 -10.70 -9.67 6.04
CA ILE A 102 -9.56 -8.88 6.54
C ILE A 102 -9.25 -9.32 7.98
N PRO A 103 -7.96 -9.49 8.35
CA PRO A 103 -7.56 -9.77 9.72
C PRO A 103 -8.02 -8.66 10.68
N LYS A 104 -8.40 -9.03 11.89
CA LYS A 104 -8.71 -8.05 12.94
C LYS A 104 -7.53 -7.12 13.15
N THR A 105 -7.78 -5.82 13.12
CA THR A 105 -6.72 -4.81 13.20
C THR A 105 -7.18 -3.64 14.03
N VAL A 106 -6.31 -3.14 14.90
CA VAL A 106 -6.51 -1.92 15.69
C VAL A 106 -5.40 -0.93 15.34
N LEU A 107 -5.77 0.33 15.06
CA LEU A 107 -4.83 1.43 14.93
C LEU A 107 -4.51 1.97 16.33
N LEU A 108 -3.24 2.09 16.65
CA LEU A 108 -2.75 2.57 17.94
C LEU A 108 -2.27 4.03 17.81
N PRO A 109 -2.52 4.89 18.81
CA PRO A 109 -1.88 6.20 18.87
C PRO A 109 -0.36 6.06 18.82
N GLN A 110 0.34 7.14 18.48
CA GLN A 110 1.79 7.15 18.61
C GLN A 110 2.19 7.11 20.10
N LYS A 111 3.32 6.48 20.40
CA LYS A 111 3.92 6.50 21.75
C LYS A 111 4.40 7.90 22.09
N ASP A 112 5.13 8.50 21.14
CA ASP A 112 5.65 9.85 21.24
C ASP A 112 5.18 10.69 20.05
N TYR A 113 5.30 12.01 20.18
CA TYR A 113 4.89 12.95 19.14
C TYR A 113 6.05 13.85 18.73
N ILE A 114 6.00 14.35 17.50
CA ILE A 114 6.98 15.30 17.00
C ILE A 114 6.98 16.60 17.81
N GLU A 115 8.10 17.31 17.80
CA GLU A 115 8.21 18.62 18.43
C GLU A 115 7.08 19.56 18.00
N GLY A 116 6.53 20.29 18.95
CA GLY A 116 5.38 21.20 18.73
C GLY A 116 4.00 20.56 18.97
N ILE A 117 3.90 19.23 19.12
CA ILE A 117 2.68 18.57 19.60
C ILE A 117 2.70 18.56 21.13
N VAL A 118 1.77 19.25 21.73
CA VAL A 118 1.64 19.38 23.19
C VAL A 118 0.37 18.68 23.69
N SER A 119 0.20 18.58 25.01
CA SER A 119 -0.97 17.91 25.63
C SER A 119 -2.30 18.44 25.13
N GLU A 120 -2.38 19.75 24.87
CA GLU A 120 -3.58 20.42 24.34
C GLU A 120 -3.94 19.95 22.91
N SER A 121 -2.93 19.53 22.14
CA SER A 121 -3.12 18.95 20.81
C SER A 121 -3.72 17.55 20.90
N LEU A 122 -3.56 16.86 22.03
CA LEU A 122 -3.94 15.47 22.26
C LEU A 122 -5.21 15.31 23.10
N ARG A 123 -5.96 16.40 23.33
CA ARG A 123 -7.18 16.37 24.17
C ARG A 123 -8.28 15.43 23.70
N ASN A 124 -8.20 14.94 22.46
CA ASN A 124 -9.13 13.97 21.89
C ASN A 124 -8.68 12.51 22.08
N LEU A 125 -7.49 12.27 22.60
CA LEU A 125 -7.04 10.92 22.95
C LEU A 125 -7.64 10.53 24.31
N ALA A 126 -8.18 9.30 24.36
CA ALA A 126 -8.63 8.73 25.61
C ALA A 126 -7.46 8.06 26.35
N PHE A 127 -7.34 8.33 27.64
CA PHE A 127 -6.36 7.70 28.53
C PHE A 127 -7.03 7.21 29.81
N PRO A 128 -6.58 6.06 30.35
CA PRO A 128 -5.58 5.13 29.78
C PRO A 128 -6.10 4.41 28.55
N ILE A 129 -5.19 3.96 27.69
CA ILE A 129 -5.55 3.07 26.56
C ILE A 129 -6.00 1.71 27.13
N ASP A 130 -7.11 1.21 26.61
CA ASP A 130 -7.64 -0.11 26.97
C ASP A 130 -6.85 -1.24 26.26
N TRP A 131 -5.63 -1.47 26.73
CA TRP A 131 -4.73 -2.46 26.17
C TRP A 131 -5.30 -3.88 26.21
N GLN A 132 -5.99 -4.25 27.30
CA GLN A 132 -6.57 -5.56 27.41
C GLN A 132 -7.71 -5.76 26.41
N GLY A 133 -8.60 -4.80 26.28
CA GLY A 133 -9.69 -4.84 25.29
C GLY A 133 -9.15 -4.90 23.86
N ILE A 134 -8.03 -4.25 23.56
CA ILE A 134 -7.36 -4.32 22.25
C ILE A 134 -6.85 -5.75 21.98
N VAL A 135 -6.18 -6.35 22.95
CA VAL A 135 -5.66 -7.73 22.83
C VAL A 135 -6.79 -8.74 22.74
N ASP A 136 -7.85 -8.58 23.53
CA ASP A 136 -9.02 -9.45 23.50
C ASP A 136 -9.74 -9.40 22.13
N TYR A 137 -9.77 -8.22 21.51
CA TYR A 137 -10.34 -8.04 20.17
C TYR A 137 -9.48 -8.65 19.06
N VAL A 138 -8.18 -8.37 19.06
CA VAL A 138 -7.25 -8.82 18.01
C VAL A 138 -6.91 -10.30 18.15
N GLY A 139 -6.71 -10.78 19.37
CA GLY A 139 -6.16 -12.09 19.70
C GLY A 139 -4.63 -12.12 19.66
N LEU A 140 -4.06 -13.16 20.25
CA LEU A 140 -2.62 -13.43 20.23
C LEU A 140 -2.37 -14.84 19.67
N PRO A 141 -1.26 -15.05 18.94
CA PRO A 141 -0.24 -14.05 18.61
C PRO A 141 -0.74 -13.00 17.61
N ALA A 142 -0.12 -11.80 17.64
CA ALA A 142 -0.43 -10.68 16.78
C ALA A 142 0.84 -10.06 16.18
N PHE A 143 0.70 -9.16 15.20
CA PHE A 143 1.79 -8.37 14.65
C PHE A 143 1.60 -6.89 14.97
N LEU A 144 2.56 -6.31 15.66
CA LEU A 144 2.71 -4.86 15.81
C LEU A 144 3.55 -4.34 14.65
N LYS A 145 2.99 -3.41 13.85
CA LYS A 145 3.64 -2.89 12.64
C LYS A 145 3.19 -1.47 12.34
N PRO A 146 4.01 -0.64 11.66
CA PRO A 146 3.57 0.68 11.22
C PRO A 146 2.34 0.59 10.30
N PHE A 147 1.42 1.58 10.44
CA PHE A 147 0.24 1.67 9.58
C PHE A 147 0.62 1.97 8.13
N ASP A 148 1.74 2.60 7.90
CA ASP A 148 2.32 2.95 6.60
C ASP A 148 3.65 2.22 6.34
N GLY A 149 4.27 2.45 5.16
CA GLY A 149 5.53 1.87 4.78
C GLY A 149 5.48 0.35 4.48
N GLY A 150 6.64 -0.25 4.26
CA GLY A 150 6.79 -1.65 3.84
C GLY A 150 8.15 -2.25 4.18
N GLY A 151 8.45 -3.42 3.56
CA GLY A 151 9.78 -4.04 3.67
C GLY A 151 10.09 -4.67 5.02
N TRP A 152 9.08 -5.04 5.80
CA TRP A 152 9.22 -5.66 7.14
C TRP A 152 9.95 -4.79 8.18
N LYS A 153 10.06 -3.49 7.96
CA LYS A 153 10.67 -2.57 8.91
C LYS A 153 9.73 -2.34 10.09
N ASN A 154 10.28 -2.37 11.31
CA ASN A 154 9.56 -2.12 12.56
C ASN A 154 8.34 -3.04 12.76
N VAL A 155 8.45 -4.31 12.36
CA VAL A 155 7.42 -5.32 12.55
C VAL A 155 7.85 -6.26 13.65
N SER A 156 7.04 -6.38 14.71
CA SER A 156 7.26 -7.28 15.84
C SER A 156 6.11 -8.27 15.97
N LYS A 157 6.41 -9.54 16.19
CA LYS A 157 5.41 -10.54 16.57
C LYS A 157 5.20 -10.47 18.09
N ILE A 158 3.95 -10.39 18.50
CA ILE A 158 3.53 -10.17 19.89
C ILE A 158 2.79 -11.41 20.37
N ASN A 159 3.24 -12.00 21.49
CA ASN A 159 2.67 -13.20 22.08
C ASN A 159 2.01 -12.94 23.45
N SER A 160 2.30 -11.79 24.08
CA SER A 160 1.69 -11.40 25.35
C SER A 160 1.46 -9.89 25.42
N LEU A 161 0.68 -9.45 26.40
CA LEU A 161 0.44 -8.04 26.67
C LEU A 161 1.72 -7.31 27.10
N GLU A 162 2.58 -7.98 27.86
CA GLU A 162 3.88 -7.45 28.31
C GLU A 162 4.82 -7.23 27.12
N GLU A 163 4.84 -8.17 26.17
CA GLU A 163 5.59 -7.99 24.92
C GLU A 163 5.04 -6.82 24.11
N LEU A 164 3.70 -6.65 24.03
CA LEU A 164 3.08 -5.52 23.36
C LEU A 164 3.57 -4.20 23.95
N TRP A 165 3.56 -4.04 25.26
CA TRP A 165 4.04 -2.80 25.89
C TRP A 165 5.51 -2.56 25.61
N THR A 166 6.34 -3.60 25.74
CA THR A 166 7.79 -3.53 25.50
C THR A 166 8.10 -3.09 24.06
N GLU A 167 7.40 -3.65 23.08
CA GLU A 167 7.62 -3.32 21.68
C GLU A 167 6.99 -1.97 21.29
N TYR A 168 5.83 -1.64 21.85
CA TYR A 168 5.20 -0.34 21.64
C TYR A 168 6.05 0.81 22.20
N ASP A 169 6.70 0.64 23.34
CA ASP A 169 7.61 1.66 23.89
C ASP A 169 8.78 2.00 22.97
N LYS A 170 9.17 1.12 22.06
CA LYS A 170 10.25 1.33 21.07
C LYS A 170 9.77 2.03 19.79
N THR A 171 8.48 2.24 19.62
CA THR A 171 7.93 2.74 18.34
C THR A 171 8.13 4.24 18.14
N ASN A 172 8.45 4.98 19.19
CA ASN A 172 8.65 6.44 19.17
C ASN A 172 7.47 7.16 18.51
N THR A 173 7.74 7.91 17.44
CA THR A 173 6.73 8.69 16.71
C THR A 173 5.99 7.90 15.61
N LEU A 174 6.20 6.59 15.49
CA LEU A 174 5.51 5.77 14.52
C LEU A 174 4.05 5.52 14.96
N CYS A 175 3.12 5.73 14.05
CA CYS A 175 1.75 5.28 14.22
C CYS A 175 1.66 3.80 13.87
N MET A 176 1.20 2.98 14.81
CA MET A 176 1.24 1.53 14.70
C MET A 176 -0.14 0.92 14.51
N THR A 177 -0.16 -0.28 13.94
CA THR A 177 -1.31 -1.17 13.98
C THR A 177 -0.94 -2.45 14.72
N LEU A 178 -1.88 -2.94 15.56
CA LEU A 178 -1.83 -4.31 16.05
C LEU A 178 -2.80 -5.14 15.22
N GLN A 179 -2.30 -6.21 14.62
CA GLN A 179 -3.08 -7.06 13.71
C GLN A 179 -2.97 -8.53 14.08
N GLU A 180 -4.10 -9.22 14.00
CA GLU A 180 -4.22 -10.66 14.14
C GLU A 180 -3.20 -11.41 13.29
N SER A 181 -2.53 -12.41 13.86
CA SER A 181 -1.64 -13.31 13.12
C SER A 181 -2.47 -14.39 12.44
N ILE A 182 -2.50 -14.37 11.13
CA ILE A 182 -3.18 -15.40 10.34
C ILE A 182 -2.19 -16.53 10.04
N GLU A 183 -2.55 -17.73 10.43
CA GLU A 183 -1.87 -18.95 9.95
C GLU A 183 -2.40 -19.28 8.56
N PHE A 184 -1.49 -19.61 7.65
CA PHE A 184 -1.85 -19.91 6.26
C PHE A 184 -1.00 -21.08 5.73
N GLU A 185 -1.62 -21.88 4.87
CA GLU A 185 -0.96 -22.91 4.07
C GLU A 185 -0.56 -22.38 2.70
N GLN A 186 -1.37 -21.49 2.16
CA GLN A 186 -1.18 -20.88 0.85
C GLN A 186 -1.19 -19.35 0.95
N PHE A 187 -0.26 -18.73 0.28
CA PHE A 187 -0.16 -17.28 0.19
C PHE A 187 0.04 -16.86 -1.26
N VAL A 188 -0.68 -15.83 -1.69
CA VAL A 188 -0.59 -15.33 -3.05
C VAL A 188 -0.30 -13.83 -3.07
N ARG A 189 0.38 -13.39 -4.11
CA ARG A 189 0.43 -12.00 -4.53
C ARG A 189 -0.38 -11.83 -5.80
N CYS A 190 -1.13 -10.74 -5.87
CA CYS A 190 -1.96 -10.45 -7.02
C CYS A 190 -1.56 -9.12 -7.64
N TYR A 191 -1.52 -9.09 -8.97
CA TYR A 191 -1.52 -7.86 -9.74
C TYR A 191 -2.87 -7.70 -10.41
N CYS A 192 -3.40 -6.48 -10.40
CA CYS A 192 -4.62 -6.14 -11.12
C CYS A 192 -4.31 -5.04 -12.13
N VAL A 193 -4.65 -5.27 -13.38
CA VAL A 193 -4.42 -4.32 -14.47
C VAL A 193 -5.78 -3.87 -15.02
N GLY A 194 -5.97 -2.56 -15.11
CA GLY A 194 -7.21 -1.97 -15.61
C GLY A 194 -8.44 -2.36 -14.79
N GLN A 195 -8.29 -2.73 -13.52
CA GLN A 195 -9.35 -3.16 -12.60
C GLN A 195 -10.06 -4.47 -13.01
N GLN A 196 -9.55 -5.17 -14.00
CA GLN A 196 -10.20 -6.35 -14.64
C GLN A 196 -9.29 -7.57 -14.67
N GLU A 197 -8.11 -7.40 -15.23
CA GLU A 197 -7.15 -8.50 -15.42
C GLU A 197 -6.39 -8.76 -14.13
N VAL A 198 -6.57 -9.93 -13.56
CA VAL A 198 -5.93 -10.33 -12.29
C VAL A 198 -4.92 -11.44 -12.57
N MET A 199 -3.67 -11.19 -12.23
CA MET A 199 -2.61 -12.19 -12.20
C MET A 199 -2.40 -12.63 -10.75
N ILE A 200 -2.61 -13.91 -10.47
CA ILE A 200 -2.39 -14.53 -9.16
C ILE A 200 -1.06 -15.27 -9.19
N MET A 201 -0.17 -14.96 -8.27
CA MET A 201 1.14 -15.58 -8.17
C MET A 201 1.28 -16.26 -6.81
N ALA A 202 1.69 -17.52 -6.79
CA ALA A 202 2.09 -18.20 -5.58
C ALA A 202 3.31 -17.50 -4.96
N TYR A 203 3.25 -17.24 -3.66
CA TYR A 203 4.26 -16.47 -2.96
C TYR A 203 4.49 -17.04 -1.56
N ASP A 204 5.73 -17.16 -1.14
CA ASP A 204 6.08 -17.56 0.23
C ASP A 204 6.77 -16.40 0.96
N PRO A 205 6.05 -15.68 1.83
CA PRO A 205 6.61 -14.54 2.57
C PRO A 205 7.64 -14.95 3.63
N ARG A 206 7.77 -16.25 3.93
CA ARG A 206 8.76 -16.77 4.89
C ARG A 206 10.16 -16.89 4.29
N LYS A 207 10.27 -16.84 2.95
CA LYS A 207 11.54 -16.81 2.26
C LYS A 207 12.22 -15.46 2.36
N PRO A 208 13.56 -15.39 2.31
CA PRO A 208 14.28 -14.12 2.45
C PRO A 208 13.81 -13.08 1.44
N TYR A 209 13.64 -11.85 1.92
CA TYR A 209 13.23 -10.74 1.08
C TYR A 209 14.29 -10.47 0.00
N LEU A 210 13.86 -10.26 -1.24
CA LEU A 210 14.70 -10.06 -2.42
C LEU A 210 15.54 -11.27 -2.90
N SER A 211 15.38 -12.46 -2.32
CA SER A 211 16.08 -13.66 -2.82
C SER A 211 15.57 -14.11 -4.21
N GLY A 212 14.38 -13.69 -4.61
CA GLY A 212 13.67 -14.21 -5.78
C GLY A 212 12.99 -15.57 -5.54
N GLU A 213 13.36 -16.28 -4.46
CA GLU A 213 12.80 -17.58 -4.09
C GLU A 213 11.39 -17.50 -3.50
N GLN A 214 10.90 -16.29 -3.22
CA GLN A 214 9.57 -16.05 -2.69
C GLN A 214 8.46 -16.40 -3.70
N TYR A 215 8.75 -16.33 -5.00
CA TYR A 215 7.79 -16.67 -6.05
C TYR A 215 7.88 -18.15 -6.39
N VAL A 216 6.74 -18.83 -6.31
CA VAL A 216 6.64 -20.26 -6.62
C VAL A 216 5.93 -20.41 -7.96
N HIS A 217 6.63 -21.01 -8.94
CA HIS A 217 6.02 -21.30 -10.23
C HIS A 217 5.19 -22.58 -10.11
N ASN A 218 3.91 -22.42 -9.80
CA ASN A 218 2.96 -23.53 -9.75
C ASN A 218 1.60 -23.07 -10.29
N PRO A 219 1.23 -23.43 -11.52
CA PRO A 219 -0.02 -23.00 -12.15
C PRO A 219 -1.27 -23.56 -11.46
N ASN A 220 -1.12 -24.64 -10.68
CA ASN A 220 -2.21 -25.29 -9.94
C ASN A 220 -2.10 -25.02 -8.42
N TYR A 221 -1.49 -23.91 -8.04
CA TYR A 221 -1.26 -23.59 -6.62
C TYR A 221 -2.57 -23.42 -5.83
N LEU A 222 -3.56 -22.80 -6.42
CA LEU A 222 -4.89 -22.65 -5.84
C LEU A 222 -5.90 -23.55 -6.54
N ALA A 223 -6.84 -24.10 -5.78
CA ALA A 223 -8.02 -24.73 -6.34
C ALA A 223 -8.84 -23.71 -7.17
N PRO A 224 -9.52 -24.11 -8.25
CA PRO A 224 -10.22 -23.19 -9.16
C PRO A 224 -11.19 -22.25 -8.43
N ALA A 225 -12.00 -22.77 -7.52
CA ALA A 225 -12.97 -21.96 -6.75
C ALA A 225 -12.28 -20.89 -5.87
N LEU A 226 -11.12 -21.23 -5.27
CA LEU A 226 -10.35 -20.28 -4.47
C LEU A 226 -9.67 -19.23 -5.35
N SER A 227 -9.16 -19.64 -6.51
CA SER A 227 -8.58 -18.72 -7.50
C SER A 227 -9.60 -17.69 -7.98
N GLU A 228 -10.83 -18.14 -8.29
CA GLU A 228 -11.93 -17.25 -8.68
C GLU A 228 -12.31 -16.27 -7.57
N ARG A 229 -12.42 -16.75 -6.33
CA ARG A 229 -12.70 -15.90 -5.16
C ARG A 229 -11.61 -14.84 -4.98
N VAL A 230 -10.34 -15.22 -5.03
CA VAL A 230 -9.21 -14.29 -4.93
C VAL A 230 -9.28 -13.23 -6.04
N ALA A 231 -9.54 -13.64 -7.28
CA ALA A 231 -9.66 -12.70 -8.40
C ALA A 231 -10.82 -11.72 -8.20
N ASN A 232 -11.95 -12.16 -7.68
CA ASN A 232 -13.11 -11.31 -7.40
C ASN A 232 -12.84 -10.32 -6.26
N ASP A 233 -12.21 -10.76 -5.17
CA ASP A 233 -11.81 -9.89 -4.06
C ASP A 233 -10.83 -8.80 -4.55
N VAL A 234 -9.85 -9.17 -5.38
CA VAL A 234 -8.88 -8.24 -5.97
C VAL A 234 -9.56 -7.22 -6.88
N ARG A 235 -10.47 -7.65 -7.77
CA ARG A 235 -11.23 -6.72 -8.63
C ARG A 235 -12.07 -5.76 -7.82
N THR A 236 -12.75 -6.27 -6.79
CA THR A 236 -13.58 -5.46 -5.87
C THR A 236 -12.77 -4.35 -5.22
N LEU A 237 -11.60 -4.68 -4.69
CA LEU A 237 -10.69 -3.69 -4.08
C LEU A 237 -10.17 -2.68 -5.10
N CYS A 238 -9.67 -3.15 -6.25
CA CYS A 238 -9.08 -2.27 -7.26
C CYS A 238 -10.12 -1.36 -7.91
N THR A 239 -11.35 -1.82 -8.11
CA THR A 239 -12.43 -0.98 -8.63
C THR A 239 -12.80 0.12 -7.64
N ALA A 240 -12.84 -0.18 -6.35
CA ALA A 240 -13.16 0.81 -5.32
C ALA A 240 -12.03 1.84 -5.10
N LEU A 241 -10.79 1.48 -5.40
CA LEU A 241 -9.63 2.36 -5.26
C LEU A 241 -9.43 3.29 -6.48
N GLY A 242 -10.05 3.04 -7.60
CA GLY A 242 -9.95 3.84 -8.83
C GLY A 242 -8.81 3.40 -9.72
#